data_e6bd2ffbaa01152588b253bca1766bcc
#
_entry.id   e6bd2ffbaa01152588b253bca1766bcc
#
_cell.length_a   1.000
_cell.length_b   1.000
_cell.length_c   1.000
_cell.angle_alpha   90.00
_cell.angle_beta   90.00
_cell.angle_gamma   90.00
#
_symmetry.space_group_name_H-M   'P 1'
#
loop_
_entity.id
_entity.type
_entity.pdbx_description
1 polymer ?
#
loop_
_entity_poly.entity_id
_entity_poly.type
_entity_poly.pdbx_seq_one_letter_code
_entity_poly.pdbx_strand_id
1 'polypeptide(L)'
;MYTLMSQKLTQLEQEAPYTTADRILDILLLSPGDPQNWGTNVSETPTALGLADQTALRAYVLDPRKVARLHENTTGYIAPSEARDLLGLRRTYHFSLRIRPVLKIEVAGNGTFTLTVRDTKGFLVPNARMTAFYVPKSLVPGIDYPHESNITGIDGSCIVKFTFQPDRVLVVQAEQSGVRVIATYPSGFNFVVEGNRVFESDTLLVSDLEYSTGSVSGIDRESVSRYVEIKGLTYLVEFDLWG
;
A
#
# COMPACT_ATOMS: atom_id res chain seq x y z
N MET A 1 24.29 -32.45 18.36
CA MET A 1 23.64 -32.51 17.01
C MET A 1 22.78 -31.28 16.68
N TYR A 2 22.11 -30.67 17.65
CA TYR A 2 21.28 -29.45 17.46
C TYR A 2 22.08 -28.19 17.10
N THR A 3 23.31 -28.02 17.59
CA THR A 3 24.15 -26.83 17.36
C THR A 3 24.65 -26.72 15.90
N LEU A 4 24.88 -27.83 15.22
CA LEU A 4 25.32 -27.85 13.81
C LEU A 4 24.18 -27.54 12.82
N MET A 5 22.94 -27.90 13.16
CA MET A 5 21.77 -27.57 12.36
C MET A 5 21.40 -26.09 12.47
N SER A 6 21.47 -25.50 13.66
CA SER A 6 21.21 -24.07 13.84
C SER A 6 22.26 -23.20 13.13
N GLN A 7 23.55 -23.59 13.19
CA GLN A 7 24.59 -22.87 12.46
C GLN A 7 24.44 -22.96 10.94
N LYS A 8 24.02 -24.11 10.39
CA LYS A 8 23.73 -24.24 8.95
C LYS A 8 22.50 -23.46 8.51
N LEU A 9 21.44 -23.41 9.33
CA LEU A 9 20.27 -22.56 9.07
C LEU A 9 20.65 -21.07 9.08
N THR A 10 21.44 -20.63 10.05
CA THR A 10 21.91 -19.23 10.11
C THR A 10 22.86 -18.88 8.95
N GLN A 11 23.68 -19.83 8.46
CA GLN A 11 24.51 -19.62 7.26
C GLN A 11 23.67 -19.59 5.96
N LEU A 12 22.62 -20.41 5.86
CA LEU A 12 21.73 -20.39 4.69
C LEU A 12 20.85 -19.14 4.64
N GLU A 13 20.51 -18.53 5.78
CA GLU A 13 19.83 -17.24 5.87
C GLU A 13 20.75 -16.05 5.54
N GLN A 14 22.08 -16.20 5.66
CA GLN A 14 23.06 -15.14 5.39
C GLN A 14 23.55 -15.07 3.94
N GLU A 15 23.20 -16.02 3.07
CA GLU A 15 23.75 -16.12 1.71
C GLU A 15 22.67 -16.22 0.61
N ALA A 16 21.48 -15.66 0.78
CA ALA A 16 20.68 -15.38 -0.40
C ALA A 16 21.39 -14.25 -1.18
N PRO A 17 21.92 -14.49 -2.40
CA PRO A 17 22.61 -13.44 -3.14
C PRO A 17 21.65 -12.28 -3.36
N TYR A 18 22.08 -11.07 -2.97
CA TYR A 18 21.33 -9.84 -3.19
C TYR A 18 21.16 -9.64 -4.70
N THR A 19 19.96 -9.86 -5.19
CA THR A 19 19.67 -9.95 -6.63
C THR A 19 19.63 -8.57 -7.29
N THR A 20 19.57 -8.54 -8.62
CA THR A 20 19.37 -7.29 -9.37
C THR A 20 18.03 -6.67 -9.02
N ALA A 21 16.98 -7.48 -8.88
CA ALA A 21 15.66 -7.03 -8.47
C ALA A 21 15.66 -6.40 -7.07
N ASP A 22 16.39 -6.97 -6.11
CA ASP A 22 16.56 -6.37 -4.77
C ASP A 22 17.16 -4.95 -4.84
N ARG A 23 18.22 -4.78 -5.61
CA ARG A 23 18.88 -3.47 -5.76
C ARG A 23 17.95 -2.42 -6.36
N ILE A 24 17.22 -2.79 -7.40
CA ILE A 24 16.30 -1.88 -8.08
C ILE A 24 15.17 -1.50 -7.15
N LEU A 25 14.58 -2.49 -6.47
CA LEU A 25 13.51 -2.25 -5.52
C LEU A 25 13.98 -1.35 -4.36
N ASP A 26 15.15 -1.60 -3.80
CA ASP A 26 15.68 -0.77 -2.71
C ASP A 26 16.01 0.65 -3.19
N ILE A 27 16.56 0.84 -4.39
CA ILE A 27 16.73 2.18 -4.98
C ILE A 27 15.36 2.87 -5.11
N LEU A 28 14.37 2.18 -5.64
CA LEU A 28 13.03 2.72 -5.84
C LEU A 28 12.36 3.11 -4.52
N LEU A 29 12.50 2.31 -3.47
CA LEU A 29 11.79 2.50 -2.20
C LEU A 29 12.56 3.35 -1.17
N LEU A 30 13.89 3.46 -1.28
CA LEU A 30 14.72 4.18 -0.31
C LEU A 30 15.25 5.52 -0.84
N SER A 31 15.24 5.72 -2.17
CA SER A 31 15.62 6.99 -2.78
C SER A 31 14.37 7.88 -2.97
N PRO A 32 14.49 9.19 -2.75
CA PRO A 32 13.43 10.13 -3.11
C PRO A 32 13.37 10.43 -4.62
N GLY A 33 14.35 9.98 -5.41
CA GLY A 33 14.50 10.35 -6.81
C GLY A 33 15.06 11.77 -7.00
N ASP A 34 15.15 12.23 -8.25
CA ASP A 34 15.69 13.55 -8.58
C ASP A 34 14.81 14.23 -9.66
N PRO A 35 14.34 15.47 -9.42
CA PRO A 35 14.41 16.23 -8.16
C PRO A 35 13.60 15.55 -7.05
N GLN A 36 14.00 15.73 -5.78
CA GLN A 36 13.38 15.03 -4.66
C GLN A 36 11.87 15.29 -4.49
N ASN A 37 11.37 16.43 -4.99
CA ASN A 37 9.96 16.84 -4.94
C ASN A 37 9.17 16.52 -6.23
N TRP A 38 9.65 15.61 -7.08
CA TRP A 38 9.02 15.30 -8.35
C TRP A 38 7.55 14.85 -8.24
N GLY A 39 7.12 14.34 -7.09
CA GLY A 39 5.72 13.99 -6.83
C GLY A 39 4.77 15.20 -6.87
N THR A 40 5.24 16.40 -6.53
CA THR A 40 4.46 17.65 -6.52
C THR A 40 4.66 18.47 -7.79
N ASN A 41 5.81 18.39 -8.42
CA ASN A 41 6.10 19.07 -9.68
C ASN A 41 5.68 18.21 -10.87
N VAL A 42 4.37 18.22 -11.18
CA VAL A 42 3.79 17.35 -12.21
C VAL A 42 4.11 17.78 -13.63
N SER A 43 4.66 18.99 -13.84
CA SER A 43 5.05 19.51 -15.16
C SER A 43 6.42 19.01 -15.63
N GLU A 44 7.22 18.44 -14.72
CA GLU A 44 8.56 17.93 -15.01
C GLU A 44 8.63 16.42 -14.86
N THR A 45 9.32 15.78 -15.79
CA THR A 45 9.73 14.40 -15.67
C THR A 45 10.97 14.33 -14.75
N PRO A 46 11.00 13.44 -13.75
CA PRO A 46 12.19 13.25 -12.93
C PRO A 46 13.37 12.73 -13.79
N THR A 47 14.59 13.00 -13.36
CA THR A 47 15.82 12.46 -13.96
C THR A 47 16.22 11.12 -13.34
N ALA A 48 15.73 10.84 -12.13
CA ALA A 48 15.87 9.55 -11.45
C ALA A 48 14.59 9.20 -10.70
N LEU A 49 14.13 7.96 -10.83
CA LEU A 49 12.93 7.47 -10.16
C LEU A 49 13.25 7.01 -8.73
N GLY A 50 12.44 7.45 -7.78
CA GLY A 50 12.48 7.01 -6.39
C GLY A 50 11.22 7.47 -5.67
N LEU A 51 10.62 6.60 -4.88
CA LEU A 51 9.30 6.80 -4.25
C LEU A 51 9.39 7.25 -2.79
N ALA A 52 10.58 7.22 -2.17
CA ALA A 52 10.72 7.57 -0.76
C ALA A 52 10.23 8.99 -0.47
N ASP A 53 9.60 9.15 0.69
CA ASP A 53 9.29 10.45 1.27
C ASP A 53 10.58 11.05 1.84
N GLN A 54 11.05 12.16 1.26
CA GLN A 54 12.28 12.85 1.68
C GLN A 54 12.22 13.40 3.11
N THR A 55 11.02 13.56 3.68
CA THR A 55 10.81 14.09 5.03
C THR A 55 10.69 13.00 6.09
N ALA A 56 10.54 11.74 5.68
CA ALA A 56 10.38 10.64 6.59
C ALA A 56 11.70 10.31 7.33
N LEU A 57 11.59 10.11 8.64
CA LEU A 57 12.72 9.70 9.49
C LEU A 57 12.99 8.18 9.45
N ARG A 58 12.10 7.41 8.84
CA ARG A 58 12.17 5.94 8.73
C ARG A 58 12.32 5.51 7.28
N ALA A 59 13.02 4.40 7.08
CA ALA A 59 13.10 3.74 5.78
C ALA A 59 11.74 3.18 5.35
N TYR A 60 11.55 3.01 4.05
CA TYR A 60 10.34 2.44 3.44
C TYR A 60 9.05 3.23 3.70
N VAL A 61 9.15 4.53 3.96
CA VAL A 61 8.01 5.44 3.94
C VAL A 61 7.97 6.11 2.57
N LEU A 62 6.88 5.92 1.84
CA LEU A 62 6.74 6.42 0.48
C LEU A 62 5.93 7.73 0.43
N ASP A 63 6.30 8.59 -0.51
CA ASP A 63 5.55 9.80 -0.83
C ASP A 63 4.29 9.42 -1.65
N PRO A 64 3.08 9.63 -1.12
CA PRO A 64 1.84 9.26 -1.80
C PRO A 64 1.64 9.98 -3.13
N ARG A 65 2.20 11.18 -3.31
CA ARG A 65 2.11 11.94 -4.57
C ARG A 65 2.98 11.33 -5.66
N LYS A 66 4.14 10.79 -5.30
CA LYS A 66 5.01 10.05 -6.23
C LYS A 66 4.34 8.74 -6.67
N VAL A 67 3.79 8.00 -5.71
CA VAL A 67 3.04 6.76 -6.01
C VAL A 67 1.82 7.06 -6.89
N ALA A 68 1.10 8.15 -6.64
CA ALA A 68 -0.04 8.55 -7.47
C ALA A 68 0.34 8.79 -8.93
N ARG A 69 1.55 9.31 -9.23
CA ARG A 69 2.02 9.53 -10.61
C ARG A 69 2.37 8.23 -11.37
N LEU A 70 2.27 7.07 -10.73
CA LEU A 70 2.34 5.77 -11.41
C LEU A 70 0.96 5.27 -11.89
N HIS A 71 -0.13 5.98 -11.60
CA HIS A 71 -1.47 5.66 -12.09
C HIS A 71 -1.78 6.41 -13.39
N GLU A 72 -2.25 5.69 -14.41
CA GLU A 72 -2.49 6.21 -15.78
C GLU A 72 -3.39 7.45 -15.83
N ASN A 73 -4.35 7.58 -14.92
CA ASN A 73 -5.31 8.70 -14.92
C ASN A 73 -4.85 9.89 -14.07
N THR A 74 -3.58 9.92 -13.64
CA THR A 74 -3.05 11.00 -12.79
C THR A 74 -2.30 12.04 -13.64
N THR A 75 -2.48 13.31 -13.30
CA THR A 75 -1.71 14.39 -13.92
C THR A 75 -0.21 14.17 -13.70
N GLY A 76 0.57 14.25 -14.77
CA GLY A 76 2.01 13.99 -14.72
C GLY A 76 2.34 12.49 -14.57
N TYR A 77 1.45 11.61 -15.06
CA TYR A 77 1.71 10.17 -15.15
C TYR A 77 3.06 9.87 -15.80
N ILE A 78 3.80 8.97 -15.21
CA ILE A 78 5.05 8.44 -15.74
C ILE A 78 4.75 7.06 -16.32
N ALA A 79 4.96 6.88 -17.63
CA ALA A 79 4.72 5.60 -18.27
C ALA A 79 5.73 4.52 -17.81
N PRO A 80 5.36 3.23 -17.74
CA PRO A 80 6.29 2.16 -17.33
C PRO A 80 7.56 2.10 -18.19
N SER A 81 7.46 2.39 -19.48
CA SER A 81 8.62 2.47 -20.37
C SER A 81 9.59 3.59 -20.00
N GLU A 82 9.07 4.73 -19.58
CA GLU A 82 9.84 5.87 -19.10
C GLU A 82 10.48 5.56 -17.74
N ALA A 83 9.71 4.96 -16.82
CA ALA A 83 10.22 4.51 -15.53
C ALA A 83 11.36 3.50 -15.66
N ARG A 84 11.30 2.60 -16.65
CA ARG A 84 12.40 1.68 -16.95
C ARG A 84 13.68 2.42 -17.27
N ASP A 85 13.61 3.45 -18.11
CA ASP A 85 14.76 4.24 -18.52
C ASP A 85 15.30 5.07 -17.30
N LEU A 86 14.41 5.62 -16.47
CA LEU A 86 14.74 6.33 -15.22
C LEU A 86 15.38 5.42 -14.14
N LEU A 87 15.04 4.13 -14.14
CA LEU A 87 15.68 3.11 -13.30
C LEU A 87 17.04 2.63 -13.87
N GLY A 88 17.46 3.12 -15.04
CA GLY A 88 18.70 2.71 -15.71
C GLY A 88 18.66 1.29 -16.26
N LEU A 89 17.47 0.73 -16.45
CA LEU A 89 17.30 -0.62 -16.97
C LEU A 89 17.49 -0.65 -18.49
N ARG A 90 18.24 -1.64 -19.00
CA ARG A 90 18.34 -1.86 -20.44
C ARG A 90 16.98 -2.21 -21.04
N ARG A 91 16.75 -1.88 -22.30
CA ARG A 91 15.49 -2.13 -23.01
C ARG A 91 15.10 -3.61 -23.09
N THR A 92 16.04 -4.51 -22.91
CA THR A 92 15.79 -5.96 -22.83
C THR A 92 15.14 -6.37 -21.52
N TYR A 93 15.27 -5.57 -20.46
CA TYR A 93 14.63 -5.87 -19.19
C TYR A 93 13.20 -5.32 -19.13
N HIS A 94 12.34 -6.12 -18.58
CA HIS A 94 10.97 -5.79 -18.25
C HIS A 94 10.77 -5.88 -16.74
N PHE A 95 9.83 -5.13 -16.22
CA PHE A 95 9.48 -5.20 -14.80
C PHE A 95 7.97 -5.08 -14.58
N SER A 96 7.53 -5.57 -13.43
CA SER A 96 6.21 -5.33 -12.85
C SER A 96 6.39 -4.85 -11.41
N LEU A 97 5.74 -3.76 -11.07
CA LEU A 97 5.63 -3.23 -9.71
C LEU A 97 4.17 -3.28 -9.29
N ARG A 98 3.89 -3.96 -8.17
CA ARG A 98 2.56 -3.97 -7.55
C ARG A 98 2.66 -3.37 -6.17
N ILE A 99 1.75 -2.45 -5.85
CA ILE A 99 1.63 -1.87 -4.50
C ILE A 99 0.20 -2.11 -4.05
N ARG A 100 0.01 -2.91 -3.01
CA ARG A 100 -1.31 -3.27 -2.49
C ARG A 100 -1.36 -3.26 -0.97
N PRO A 101 -2.52 -2.95 -0.37
CA PRO A 101 -2.71 -3.08 1.07
C PRO A 101 -2.41 -4.50 1.53
N VAL A 102 -1.75 -4.66 2.69
CA VAL A 102 -1.43 -5.99 3.24
C VAL A 102 -2.64 -6.73 3.80
N LEU A 103 -3.70 -6.00 4.10
CA LEU A 103 -5.00 -6.55 4.49
C LEU A 103 -6.08 -5.97 3.59
N LYS A 104 -7.09 -6.77 3.29
CA LYS A 104 -8.31 -6.35 2.59
C LYS A 104 -9.47 -6.34 3.55
N ILE A 105 -10.20 -5.23 3.60
CA ILE A 105 -11.44 -5.10 4.36
C ILE A 105 -12.61 -5.25 3.38
N GLU A 106 -13.48 -6.22 3.62
CA GLU A 106 -14.73 -6.40 2.91
C GLU A 106 -15.87 -5.92 3.79
N VAL A 107 -16.77 -5.10 3.24
CA VAL A 107 -17.89 -4.51 3.95
C VAL A 107 -19.18 -4.95 3.28
N ALA A 108 -20.13 -5.46 4.07
CA ALA A 108 -21.45 -5.82 3.60
C ALA A 108 -22.51 -5.31 4.57
N GLY A 109 -23.67 -4.91 4.05
CA GLY A 109 -24.82 -4.49 4.87
C GLY A 109 -25.19 -3.02 4.69
N ASN A 110 -26.18 -2.58 5.48
CA ASN A 110 -26.73 -1.24 5.42
C ASN A 110 -27.27 -0.87 6.81
N GLY A 111 -26.61 0.05 7.51
CA GLY A 111 -26.87 0.38 8.91
C GLY A 111 -26.28 -0.63 9.90
N THR A 112 -26.52 -1.91 9.71
CA THR A 112 -25.77 -3.00 10.34
C THR A 112 -24.77 -3.52 9.31
N PHE A 113 -23.49 -3.32 9.56
CA PHE A 113 -22.41 -3.69 8.65
C PHE A 113 -21.63 -4.87 9.20
N THR A 114 -21.42 -5.87 8.35
CA THR A 114 -20.47 -6.96 8.59
C THR A 114 -19.14 -6.56 7.95
N LEU A 115 -18.10 -6.54 8.75
CA LEU A 115 -16.72 -6.23 8.35
C LEU A 115 -15.93 -7.53 8.35
N THR A 116 -15.31 -7.89 7.23
CA THR A 116 -14.46 -9.09 7.13
C THR A 116 -13.06 -8.67 6.71
N VAL A 117 -12.04 -9.18 7.38
CA VAL A 117 -10.64 -8.90 7.09
C VAL A 117 -9.96 -10.14 6.52
N ARG A 118 -9.25 -9.95 5.40
CA ARG A 118 -8.43 -10.99 4.76
C ARG A 118 -7.00 -10.49 4.55
N ASP A 119 -6.06 -11.40 4.58
CA ASP A 119 -4.69 -11.13 4.16
C ASP A 119 -4.54 -11.14 2.63
N THR A 120 -3.33 -10.88 2.14
CA THR A 120 -3.01 -10.87 0.70
C THR A 120 -3.16 -12.25 0.02
N LYS A 121 -3.25 -13.33 0.79
CA LYS A 121 -3.49 -14.70 0.30
C LYS A 121 -4.97 -15.09 0.36
N GLY A 122 -5.83 -14.20 0.90
CA GLY A 122 -7.26 -14.42 1.06
C GLY A 122 -7.65 -15.14 2.35
N PHE A 123 -6.71 -15.44 3.25
CA PHE A 123 -7.03 -16.04 4.55
C PHE A 123 -7.71 -15.03 5.46
N LEU A 124 -8.66 -15.53 6.26
CA LEU A 124 -9.36 -14.74 7.26
C LEU A 124 -8.41 -14.32 8.39
N VAL A 125 -8.55 -13.08 8.84
CA VAL A 125 -7.68 -12.47 9.84
C VAL A 125 -8.44 -12.30 11.16
N PRO A 126 -8.26 -13.20 12.14
CA PRO A 126 -8.86 -13.06 13.46
C PRO A 126 -8.12 -12.04 14.32
N ASN A 127 -8.79 -11.53 15.35
CA ASN A 127 -8.24 -10.57 16.33
C ASN A 127 -7.73 -9.26 15.73
N ALA A 128 -8.19 -8.87 14.53
CA ALA A 128 -7.94 -7.53 14.01
C ALA A 128 -8.83 -6.52 14.73
N ARG A 129 -8.23 -5.42 15.21
CA ARG A 129 -8.98 -4.30 15.78
C ARG A 129 -9.59 -3.50 14.63
N MET A 130 -10.89 -3.37 14.66
CA MET A 130 -11.67 -2.62 13.68
C MET A 130 -12.17 -1.32 14.31
N THR A 131 -11.94 -0.19 13.64
CA THR A 131 -12.55 1.09 14.00
C THR A 131 -13.30 1.60 12.78
N ALA A 132 -14.60 1.80 12.91
CA ALA A 132 -15.48 2.22 11.84
C ALA A 132 -16.05 3.61 12.16
N PHE A 133 -15.98 4.52 11.21
CA PHE A 133 -16.53 5.87 11.28
C PHE A 133 -17.65 6.01 10.23
N TYR A 134 -18.76 6.64 10.61
CA TYR A 134 -19.86 6.88 9.69
C TYR A 134 -19.99 8.37 9.40
N VAL A 135 -19.40 8.80 8.29
CA VAL A 135 -19.12 10.21 7.96
C VAL A 135 -19.94 10.67 6.75
N PRO A 136 -20.26 11.97 6.61
CA PRO A 136 -20.83 12.51 5.38
C PRO A 136 -19.83 12.39 4.22
N LYS A 137 -20.33 12.39 2.98
CA LYS A 137 -19.49 12.36 1.77
C LYS A 137 -18.54 13.55 1.64
N SER A 138 -18.90 14.69 2.24
CA SER A 138 -18.04 15.88 2.37
C SER A 138 -17.82 16.12 3.85
N LEU A 139 -16.56 16.07 4.28
CA LEU A 139 -16.21 16.24 5.69
C LEU A 139 -16.25 17.71 6.10
N VAL A 140 -16.66 17.96 7.35
CA VAL A 140 -16.51 19.26 7.97
C VAL A 140 -15.28 19.21 8.86
N PRO A 141 -14.27 20.06 8.65
CA PRO A 141 -13.04 20.06 9.45
C PRO A 141 -13.32 20.27 10.95
N GLY A 142 -12.61 19.51 11.78
CA GLY A 142 -12.67 19.66 13.24
C GLY A 142 -13.84 18.96 13.92
N ILE A 143 -14.70 18.26 13.21
CA ILE A 143 -15.79 17.47 13.78
C ILE A 143 -15.32 16.07 14.12
N ASP A 144 -15.67 15.60 15.32
CA ASP A 144 -15.55 14.21 15.72
C ASP A 144 -16.82 13.47 15.27
N TYR A 145 -16.65 12.50 14.35
CA TYR A 145 -17.74 11.72 13.80
C TYR A 145 -18.05 10.50 14.66
N PRO A 146 -19.32 10.02 14.65
CA PRO A 146 -19.68 8.77 15.30
C PRO A 146 -18.79 7.63 14.83
N HIS A 147 -18.25 6.87 15.79
CA HIS A 147 -17.44 5.70 15.49
C HIS A 147 -17.78 4.54 16.42
N GLU A 148 -17.54 3.34 15.93
CA GLU A 148 -17.61 2.09 16.68
C GLU A 148 -16.31 1.31 16.52
N SER A 149 -15.90 0.63 17.59
CA SER A 149 -14.74 -0.24 17.58
C SER A 149 -15.12 -1.65 17.97
N ASN A 150 -14.57 -2.63 17.28
CA ASN A 150 -14.78 -4.04 17.53
C ASN A 150 -13.51 -4.83 17.18
N ILE A 151 -13.53 -6.14 17.47
CA ILE A 151 -12.42 -7.06 17.15
C ILE A 151 -13.00 -8.20 16.30
N THR A 152 -12.29 -8.59 15.24
CA THR A 152 -12.71 -9.73 14.40
C THR A 152 -12.64 -11.04 15.18
N GLY A 153 -13.66 -11.87 15.02
CA GLY A 153 -13.74 -13.24 15.54
C GLY A 153 -12.77 -14.19 14.82
N ILE A 154 -12.84 -15.47 15.15
CA ILE A 154 -12.07 -16.54 14.51
C ILE A 154 -12.36 -16.68 13.01
N ASP A 155 -13.53 -16.24 12.59
CA ASP A 155 -14.00 -16.15 11.20
C ASP A 155 -13.54 -14.87 10.48
N GLY A 156 -12.65 -14.10 11.09
CA GLY A 156 -12.12 -12.84 10.55
C GLY A 156 -13.16 -11.75 10.40
N SER A 157 -14.35 -11.87 11.03
CA SER A 157 -15.43 -10.91 10.89
C SER A 157 -15.85 -10.26 12.20
N CYS A 158 -16.47 -9.08 12.12
CA CYS A 158 -17.17 -8.42 13.22
C CYS A 158 -18.33 -7.58 12.68
N ILE A 159 -19.19 -7.11 13.58
CA ILE A 159 -20.36 -6.30 13.24
C ILE A 159 -20.23 -4.93 13.88
N VAL A 160 -20.54 -3.88 13.12
CA VAL A 160 -20.73 -2.50 13.60
C VAL A 160 -22.12 -2.00 13.20
N LYS A 161 -22.70 -1.08 14.00
CA LYS A 161 -24.08 -0.62 13.79
C LYS A 161 -24.14 0.90 13.80
N PHE A 162 -24.73 1.46 12.76
CA PHE A 162 -25.02 2.89 12.66
C PHE A 162 -26.47 3.10 12.19
N THR A 163 -27.06 4.21 12.57
CA THR A 163 -28.35 4.61 11.97
C THR A 163 -28.12 4.94 10.49
N PHE A 164 -28.76 4.21 9.60
CA PHE A 164 -28.59 4.38 8.16
C PHE A 164 -28.91 5.79 7.69
N GLN A 165 -28.03 6.36 6.87
CA GLN A 165 -28.20 7.63 6.18
C GLN A 165 -27.61 7.51 4.78
N PRO A 166 -28.35 7.83 3.69
CA PRO A 166 -27.92 7.55 2.31
C PRO A 166 -26.77 8.44 1.79
N ASP A 167 -26.50 9.54 2.47
CA ASP A 167 -25.44 10.51 2.15
C ASP A 167 -24.14 10.26 2.92
N ARG A 168 -24.04 9.13 3.61
CA ARG A 168 -22.90 8.77 4.43
C ARG A 168 -22.01 7.70 3.81
N VAL A 169 -20.77 7.73 4.25
CA VAL A 169 -19.72 6.76 3.92
C VAL A 169 -19.24 6.11 5.20
N LEU A 170 -19.11 4.79 5.18
CA LEU A 170 -18.42 4.07 6.24
C LEU A 170 -16.92 4.06 5.93
N VAL A 171 -16.12 4.62 6.82
CA VAL A 171 -14.66 4.57 6.78
C VAL A 171 -14.22 3.57 7.84
N VAL A 172 -13.54 2.52 7.41
CA VAL A 172 -13.13 1.41 8.29
C VAL A 172 -11.63 1.31 8.32
N GLN A 173 -11.06 1.35 9.50
CA GLN A 173 -9.66 1.05 9.74
C GLN A 173 -9.54 -0.32 10.40
N ALA A 174 -8.66 -1.17 9.87
CA ALA A 174 -8.25 -2.42 10.50
C ALA A 174 -6.80 -2.31 10.96
N GLU A 175 -6.53 -2.80 12.17
CA GLU A 175 -5.19 -2.85 12.74
C GLU A 175 -4.93 -4.23 13.35
N GLN A 176 -3.81 -4.86 12.97
CA GLN A 176 -3.33 -6.10 13.55
C GLN A 176 -1.80 -6.14 13.54
N SER A 177 -1.20 -6.41 14.71
CA SER A 177 0.26 -6.56 14.85
C SER A 177 1.09 -5.41 14.25
N GLY A 178 0.59 -4.16 14.39
CA GLY A 178 1.23 -2.96 13.85
C GLY A 178 0.94 -2.68 12.37
N VAL A 179 0.27 -3.60 11.68
CA VAL A 179 -0.23 -3.41 10.31
C VAL A 179 -1.53 -2.63 10.36
N ARG A 180 -1.65 -1.58 9.55
CA ARG A 180 -2.83 -0.72 9.49
C ARG A 180 -3.28 -0.54 8.05
N VAL A 181 -4.57 -0.73 7.79
CA VAL A 181 -5.20 -0.52 6.49
C VAL A 181 -6.54 0.21 6.66
N ILE A 182 -7.00 0.86 5.58
CA ILE A 182 -8.29 1.56 5.54
C ILE A 182 -9.08 1.11 4.31
N ALA A 183 -10.41 1.06 4.46
CA ALA A 183 -11.35 0.91 3.37
C ALA A 183 -12.53 1.87 3.55
N THR A 184 -13.16 2.25 2.44
CA THR A 184 -14.40 3.05 2.43
C THR A 184 -15.54 2.25 1.80
N TYR A 185 -16.76 2.46 2.32
CA TYR A 185 -17.97 1.85 1.77
C TYR A 185 -19.12 2.89 1.68
N PRO A 186 -19.64 3.20 0.47
CA PRO A 186 -19.14 2.69 -0.81
C PRO A 186 -17.69 3.08 -1.08
N SER A 187 -17.03 2.33 -1.98
CA SER A 187 -15.65 2.61 -2.38
C SER A 187 -15.55 3.92 -3.20
N GLY A 188 -14.33 4.44 -3.36
CA GLY A 188 -14.06 5.62 -4.20
C GLY A 188 -13.91 6.93 -3.43
N PHE A 189 -13.92 6.90 -2.10
CA PHE A 189 -13.63 8.07 -1.26
C PHE A 189 -12.21 8.00 -0.72
N ASN A 190 -11.52 9.14 -0.74
CA ASN A 190 -10.14 9.29 -0.26
C ASN A 190 -10.14 9.82 1.17
N PHE A 191 -10.48 8.97 2.14
CA PHE A 191 -10.45 9.31 3.55
C PHE A 191 -9.29 8.62 4.27
N VAL A 192 -8.67 9.31 5.20
CA VAL A 192 -7.65 8.79 6.13
C VAL A 192 -8.13 8.95 7.56
N VAL A 193 -7.64 8.09 8.45
CA VAL A 193 -7.96 8.11 9.87
C VAL A 193 -6.69 8.42 10.65
N GLU A 194 -6.73 9.47 11.46
CA GLU A 194 -5.66 9.84 12.38
C GLU A 194 -6.24 9.94 13.80
N GLY A 195 -5.86 9.01 14.67
CA GLY A 195 -6.49 8.86 15.97
C GLY A 195 -7.99 8.55 15.84
N ASN A 196 -8.84 9.41 16.40
CA ASN A 196 -10.31 9.29 16.35
C ASN A 196 -10.95 10.24 15.32
N ARG A 197 -10.19 10.72 14.35
CA ARG A 197 -10.67 11.68 13.35
C ARG A 197 -10.50 11.15 11.95
N VAL A 198 -11.43 11.55 11.08
CA VAL A 198 -11.39 11.26 9.64
C VAL A 198 -11.07 12.54 8.89
N PHE A 199 -10.15 12.46 7.94
CA PHE A 199 -9.73 13.55 7.06
C PHE A 199 -9.89 13.17 5.60
N GLU A 200 -10.15 14.15 4.75
CA GLU A 200 -10.00 13.96 3.30
C GLU A 200 -8.52 13.91 2.94
N SER A 201 -8.15 12.92 2.13
CA SER A 201 -6.82 12.87 1.56
C SER A 201 -6.82 13.60 0.21
N ASP A 202 -5.89 14.52 0.05
CA ASP A 202 -5.62 15.23 -1.22
C ASP A 202 -5.00 14.30 -2.29
N THR A 203 -4.61 13.10 -1.90
CA THR A 203 -3.96 12.10 -2.75
C THR A 203 -4.79 10.84 -2.77
N LEU A 204 -4.94 10.24 -3.95
CA LEU A 204 -5.60 8.94 -4.10
C LEU A 204 -4.92 7.93 -3.15
N LEU A 205 -5.71 7.32 -2.25
CA LEU A 205 -5.24 6.17 -1.49
C LEU A 205 -5.05 5.03 -2.48
N VAL A 206 -3.86 4.46 -2.48
CA VAL A 206 -3.54 3.33 -3.36
C VAL A 206 -4.40 2.16 -2.92
N SER A 207 -5.43 1.83 -3.70
CA SER A 207 -6.24 0.64 -3.47
C SER A 207 -5.51 -0.62 -3.94
N ASP A 208 -4.97 -0.55 -5.14
CA ASP A 208 -4.17 -1.60 -5.78
C ASP A 208 -3.51 -0.96 -7.00
N LEU A 209 -2.20 -0.89 -7.03
CA LEU A 209 -1.43 -0.37 -8.17
C LEU A 209 -0.77 -1.55 -8.88
N GLU A 210 -1.07 -1.72 -10.16
CA GLU A 210 -0.35 -2.60 -11.06
C GLU A 210 0.32 -1.75 -12.14
N TYR A 211 1.66 -1.82 -12.21
CA TYR A 211 2.48 -0.96 -13.05
C TYR A 211 3.58 -1.79 -13.70
N SER A 212 3.49 -2.04 -15.01
CA SER A 212 4.41 -2.96 -15.68
C SER A 212 4.76 -2.52 -17.11
N THR A 213 5.95 -2.93 -17.58
CA THR A 213 6.43 -2.69 -18.95
C THR A 213 5.93 -3.72 -19.97
N GLY A 214 5.19 -4.73 -19.56
CA GLY A 214 4.66 -5.76 -20.45
C GLY A 214 4.16 -6.99 -19.70
N SER A 215 3.64 -7.96 -20.44
CA SER A 215 3.22 -9.26 -19.86
C SER A 215 4.42 -10.07 -19.42
N VAL A 216 4.30 -10.74 -18.28
CA VAL A 216 5.34 -11.65 -17.79
C VAL A 216 5.49 -12.81 -18.77
N SER A 217 6.60 -12.82 -19.51
CA SER A 217 6.96 -13.89 -20.44
C SER A 217 8.47 -14.11 -20.30
N GLY A 218 8.88 -15.10 -19.57
CA GLY A 218 10.31 -15.44 -19.45
C GLY A 218 10.53 -16.52 -18.41
N ILE A 219 11.59 -17.29 -18.60
CA ILE A 219 11.99 -18.38 -17.69
C ILE A 219 12.78 -17.82 -16.51
N ASP A 220 13.53 -16.72 -16.74
CA ASP A 220 14.35 -16.08 -15.72
C ASP A 220 13.62 -14.85 -15.15
N ARG A 221 12.90 -15.07 -14.04
CA ARG A 221 12.20 -14.04 -13.31
C ARG A 221 12.77 -13.95 -11.89
N GLU A 222 13.21 -12.77 -11.52
CA GLU A 222 13.53 -12.41 -10.13
C GLU A 222 12.31 -11.73 -9.51
N SER A 223 11.85 -12.22 -8.35
CA SER A 223 10.70 -11.66 -7.63
C SER A 223 11.12 -11.31 -6.21
N VAL A 224 10.88 -10.07 -5.82
CA VAL A 224 11.22 -9.55 -4.48
C VAL A 224 10.06 -8.75 -3.92
N SER A 225 9.99 -8.65 -2.60
CA SER A 225 8.92 -7.88 -1.96
C SER A 225 9.40 -7.15 -0.71
N ARG A 226 8.75 -6.04 -0.39
CA ARG A 226 9.00 -5.23 0.81
C ARG A 226 7.68 -4.70 1.39
N TYR A 227 7.63 -4.59 2.70
CA TYR A 227 6.57 -3.82 3.35
C TYR A 227 6.96 -2.36 3.39
N VAL A 228 6.01 -1.49 3.07
CA VAL A 228 6.19 -0.04 3.05
C VAL A 228 5.05 0.65 3.78
N GLU A 229 5.26 1.89 4.13
CA GLU A 229 4.24 2.75 4.72
C GLU A 229 3.89 3.89 3.75
N ILE A 230 2.60 4.16 3.57
CA ILE A 230 2.09 5.33 2.84
C ILE A 230 1.03 5.98 3.70
N LYS A 231 1.24 7.21 4.16
CA LYS A 231 0.31 7.94 5.07
C LYS A 231 -0.08 7.12 6.33
N GLY A 232 0.87 6.43 6.95
CA GLY A 232 0.61 5.62 8.14
C GLY A 232 -0.10 4.28 7.88
N LEU A 233 -0.36 3.93 6.62
CA LEU A 233 -0.97 2.67 6.20
C LEU A 233 0.09 1.72 5.66
N THR A 234 -0.08 0.43 5.89
CA THR A 234 0.89 -0.59 5.50
C THR A 234 0.53 -1.23 4.17
N TYR A 235 1.49 -1.26 3.26
CA TYR A 235 1.37 -1.85 1.94
C TYR A 235 2.45 -2.91 1.73
N LEU A 236 2.14 -3.88 0.86
CA LEU A 236 3.09 -4.81 0.28
C LEU A 236 3.45 -4.30 -1.11
N VAL A 237 4.74 -4.12 -1.33
CA VAL A 237 5.31 -3.85 -2.67
C VAL A 237 5.94 -5.13 -3.17
N GLU A 238 5.50 -5.57 -4.34
CA GLU A 238 6.06 -6.71 -5.08
C GLU A 238 6.71 -6.19 -6.35
N PHE A 239 7.92 -6.61 -6.61
CA PHE A 239 8.66 -6.22 -7.80
C PHE A 239 9.19 -7.47 -8.49
N ASP A 240 8.86 -7.58 -9.76
CA ASP A 240 9.31 -8.64 -10.64
C ASP A 240 10.19 -8.05 -11.73
N LEU A 241 11.33 -8.69 -12.01
CA LEU A 241 12.26 -8.35 -13.07
C LEU A 241 12.48 -9.56 -13.96
N TRP A 242 12.43 -9.37 -15.28
CA TRP A 242 12.75 -10.41 -16.28
C TRP A 242 13.38 -9.78 -17.53
N GLY A 243 14.18 -10.59 -18.29
CA GLY A 243 14.84 -10.15 -19.52
C GLY A 243 15.04 -11.28 -20.52
#